data_060bf1bd815978bb7926b7babb11b504
#
_entry.id   060bf1bd815978bb7926b7babb11b504
#
_cell.length_a   1.000
_cell.length_b   1.000
_cell.length_c   1.000
_cell.angle_alpha   90.00
_cell.angle_beta   90.00
_cell.angle_gamma   90.00
#
_symmetry.space_group_name_H-M   'P 1'
#
loop_
_entity.id
_entity.type
_entity.pdbx_description
1 polymer ?
#
loop_
_entity_poly.entity_id
_entity_poly.type
_entity_poly.pdbx_seq_one_letter_code
_entity_poly.pdbx_strand_id
1 'polypeptide(L)'
;FQPCGACGLSNTLRPLFRASFFTHMTDTLNTVQDDLSPAENISISSESASVTPAANLATEIMVAAAAEITPAEAPAAEASAEAVTEVEAAADVPNGFVELGLAPELVQAVADLGYTQPTAVQLRAIPLALPTAGGSKDGKSNGYTDLMVSSQTGSGKTAAFLLPVLHTLIQQMAEQEAAERAEFDQACADAVAKGEPAPKRSKRKDPTNPRNFKAPTPGALILCPTRELAQQVAQDAIELVKHTRGLRVANVVGGIPYQLQIAKLQNANLVVATPGRLLDLQRSMQIKLDKVKFLVVDEADRMLDLGFSDDLADINQLTSQRQQTMMFSATFAPRIQQLAMRVMHDGGSSVQKIQIDSPQEKHSNIKQVLFWADNAQHKRQMLDHWLRDASINQAIVFASTQIECDGLAADQQQDGFDAVALHGALSQGLRNRRLMALRNGQVQILVATDVAARGIDVPTITHVFNFGLPMKAEDYTHRIGRTGRAGRDGLAVTFAEIRDRRKILDIEAYSRQPFKAEVIPGMEPKQNFPESRPGGRGGNDRGDRGGRGRPFGGGGGGFGGNRGGDR
;
A
#
# COMPACT_ATOMS: atom_id res chain seq x y z
N PHE A 1 -37.86 58.54 -10.57
CA PHE A 1 -39.04 58.39 -9.78
C PHE A 1 -38.69 57.66 -8.49
N GLN A 2 -38.45 58.46 -7.49
CA GLN A 2 -38.57 58.14 -6.06
C GLN A 2 -40.04 58.43 -5.64
N PRO A 3 -40.50 58.21 -4.40
CA PRO A 3 -39.98 57.50 -3.21
C PRO A 3 -41.10 56.82 -2.37
N CYS A 4 -40.72 56.53 -1.07
CA CYS A 4 -41.52 56.28 0.14
C CYS A 4 -41.59 54.78 0.53
N GLY A 5 -41.40 54.37 1.77
CA GLY A 5 -41.29 55.09 3.01
C GLY A 5 -41.06 54.08 4.16
N ALA A 6 -40.52 54.58 5.19
CA ALA A 6 -40.15 54.00 6.46
C ALA A 6 -41.26 53.31 7.27
N CYS A 7 -40.84 52.43 8.20
CA CYS A 7 -41.26 52.13 9.60
C CYS A 7 -40.54 50.83 9.99
N GLY A 8 -39.66 50.70 10.94
CA GLY A 8 -39.58 51.25 12.31
C GLY A 8 -40.29 50.36 13.32
N LEU A 9 -39.48 49.62 14.14
CA LEU A 9 -39.68 49.25 15.53
C LEU A 9 -38.82 48.01 15.89
N SER A 10 -37.69 48.14 16.50
CA SER A 10 -37.28 47.94 17.91
C SER A 10 -38.10 46.91 18.70
N ASN A 11 -37.42 45.87 19.18
CA ASN A 11 -37.31 45.49 20.62
C ASN A 11 -36.59 44.15 20.76
N THR A 12 -35.37 44.17 21.31
CA THR A 12 -35.00 43.69 22.66
C THR A 12 -35.65 42.39 23.10
N LEU A 13 -34.84 41.37 23.28
CA LEU A 13 -34.83 40.47 24.46
C LEU A 13 -33.65 39.48 24.36
N ARG A 14 -32.55 39.80 25.04
CA ARG A 14 -31.77 38.83 25.81
C ARG A 14 -32.52 38.70 27.15
N PRO A 15 -32.45 37.59 27.95
CA PRO A 15 -31.21 37.02 28.42
C PRO A 15 -31.21 35.51 28.74
N LEU A 16 -30.03 35.01 29.14
CA LEU A 16 -29.75 34.05 30.20
C LEU A 16 -30.17 32.58 29.99
N PHE A 17 -29.18 31.74 29.73
CA PHE A 17 -28.98 30.59 30.62
C PHE A 17 -27.48 30.29 30.73
N ARG A 18 -27.02 30.54 31.96
CA ARG A 18 -25.67 30.28 32.47
C ARG A 18 -25.77 29.05 33.38
N ALA A 19 -24.80 28.15 33.24
CA ALA A 19 -24.27 27.27 34.28
C ALA A 19 -25.22 26.24 34.93
N SER A 20 -24.86 25.00 34.77
CA SER A 20 -24.68 24.00 35.84
C SER A 20 -24.67 22.60 35.22
N PHE A 21 -23.53 21.94 35.23
CA PHE A 21 -23.40 20.51 35.51
C PHE A 21 -21.88 20.19 35.56
N PHE A 22 -21.27 20.68 36.64
CA PHE A 22 -20.09 20.09 37.24
C PHE A 22 -20.49 19.85 38.69
N THR A 23 -20.67 18.61 39.05
CA THR A 23 -20.50 18.00 40.38
C THR A 23 -21.29 16.69 40.42
N HIS A 24 -20.60 15.65 40.63
CA HIS A 24 -20.88 14.37 41.28
C HIS A 24 -20.26 13.21 40.50
N MET A 25 -19.08 12.83 40.91
CA MET A 25 -18.61 11.45 41.06
C MET A 25 -17.22 11.46 41.69
N THR A 26 -17.18 11.81 42.95
CA THR A 26 -16.20 11.35 43.93
C THR A 26 -17.02 10.78 45.05
N ASP A 27 -16.95 9.46 45.21
CA ASP A 27 -17.10 8.71 46.45
C ASP A 27 -17.49 7.26 46.11
N THR A 28 -16.50 6.40 46.09
CA THR A 28 -16.55 5.00 46.54
C THR A 28 -15.15 4.42 46.51
N LEU A 29 -14.37 4.79 47.49
CA LEU A 29 -13.19 4.08 47.94
C LEU A 29 -13.28 4.09 49.47
N ASN A 30 -13.80 3.04 50.03
CA ASN A 30 -13.41 2.55 51.36
C ASN A 30 -14.09 1.22 51.65
N THR A 31 -13.31 0.37 52.33
CA THR A 31 -13.65 -0.90 52.99
C THR A 31 -13.39 -2.15 52.16
N VAL A 32 -12.20 -2.73 52.28
CA VAL A 32 -11.98 -3.97 53.05
C VAL A 32 -10.50 -3.96 53.48
N GLN A 33 -10.32 -3.85 54.80
CA GLN A 33 -9.08 -4.12 55.54
C GLN A 33 -9.16 -5.52 56.12
N ASP A 34 -7.95 -6.04 56.45
CA ASP A 34 -7.63 -7.20 57.29
C ASP A 34 -7.48 -8.55 56.58
N ASP A 35 -6.21 -9.06 56.44
CA ASP A 35 -5.62 -9.90 57.46
C ASP A 35 -4.17 -10.33 57.10
N LEU A 36 -3.26 -10.04 58.08
CA LEU A 36 -2.12 -10.85 58.57
C LEU A 36 -0.79 -10.92 57.80
N SER A 37 0.14 -10.28 58.46
CA SER A 37 1.61 -10.41 58.63
C SER A 37 2.11 -11.83 58.90
N PRO A 38 3.46 -12.04 59.24
CA PRO A 38 4.69 -11.31 58.95
C PRO A 38 5.91 -12.20 58.61
N ALA A 39 7.02 -11.49 58.28
CA ALA A 39 8.41 -11.86 58.52
C ALA A 39 9.12 -12.86 57.60
N GLU A 40 10.16 -12.35 56.94
CA GLU A 40 11.53 -12.70 57.28
C GLU A 40 12.52 -11.69 56.76
N ASN A 41 13.31 -11.12 57.68
CA ASN A 41 14.48 -10.28 57.46
C ASN A 41 15.64 -11.11 56.89
N ILE A 42 16.23 -10.67 55.79
CA ILE A 42 17.65 -10.94 55.50
C ILE A 42 18.32 -9.63 55.14
N SER A 43 19.14 -9.16 56.06
CA SER A 43 20.14 -8.11 55.92
C SER A 43 21.29 -8.59 55.04
N ILE A 44 21.59 -7.85 53.97
CA ILE A 44 22.89 -7.94 53.31
C ILE A 44 23.51 -6.55 53.25
N SER A 45 24.67 -6.49 53.81
CA SER A 45 25.58 -5.36 53.99
C SER A 45 25.96 -4.65 52.68
N SER A 46 26.07 -3.34 52.80
CA SER A 46 26.66 -2.41 51.85
C SER A 46 28.15 -2.66 51.68
N GLU A 47 28.60 -2.93 50.48
CA GLU A 47 29.97 -2.70 50.04
C GLU A 47 29.95 -1.81 48.81
N SER A 48 30.58 -0.63 48.99
CA SER A 48 30.81 0.40 47.98
C SER A 48 31.93 -0.04 47.04
N ALA A 49 31.63 -0.17 45.75
CA ALA A 49 32.62 -0.26 44.68
C ALA A 49 32.38 0.83 43.65
N SER A 50 33.36 1.69 43.53
CA SER A 50 33.50 2.79 42.59
C SER A 50 33.41 2.34 41.14
N VAL A 51 32.52 2.97 40.36
CA VAL A 51 32.42 2.78 38.91
C VAL A 51 33.19 3.92 38.23
N THR A 52 34.29 3.56 37.59
CA THR A 52 34.95 4.39 36.57
C THR A 52 34.35 4.10 35.19
N PRO A 53 34.22 5.08 34.29
CA PRO A 53 33.58 4.89 33.01
C PRO A 53 34.53 4.26 31.99
N ALA A 54 34.12 3.15 31.38
CA ALA A 54 34.79 2.55 30.22
C ALA A 54 34.30 3.22 28.94
N ALA A 55 35.06 4.21 28.49
CA ALA A 55 35.13 4.59 27.10
C ALA A 55 36.40 3.95 26.51
N ASN A 56 36.32 3.50 25.25
CA ASN A 56 37.37 2.92 24.41
C ASN A 56 37.60 1.40 24.51
N LEU A 57 36.82 0.67 23.71
CA LEU A 57 37.22 -0.62 23.12
C LEU A 57 36.53 -0.85 21.77
N ALA A 58 36.93 -0.08 20.78
CA ALA A 58 36.51 -0.32 19.38
C ALA A 58 37.59 0.21 18.41
N THR A 59 38.87 -0.16 18.64
CA THR A 59 39.93 0.14 17.65
C THR A 59 41.16 -0.76 17.85
N GLU A 60 40.94 -2.07 17.93
CA GLU A 60 42.08 -3.01 17.90
C GLU A 60 41.60 -4.43 17.55
N ILE A 61 41.12 -4.67 16.29
CA ILE A 61 41.17 -5.96 15.60
C ILE A 61 41.19 -5.67 14.11
N MET A 62 42.29 -5.17 13.60
CA MET A 62 42.62 -5.18 12.17
C MET A 62 44.13 -4.95 11.95
N VAL A 63 44.99 -5.77 12.57
CA VAL A 63 46.36 -5.98 12.09
C VAL A 63 46.85 -7.30 12.67
N ALA A 64 46.68 -8.41 11.98
CA ALA A 64 47.55 -9.58 12.06
C ALA A 64 46.98 -10.72 11.19
N ALA A 65 47.31 -10.76 9.91
CA ALA A 65 47.49 -11.96 9.08
C ALA A 65 47.97 -11.56 7.69
N ALA A 66 49.20 -11.15 7.59
CA ALA A 66 49.97 -11.18 6.37
C ALA A 66 51.20 -12.00 6.68
N ALA A 67 51.19 -13.28 6.36
CA ALA A 67 52.34 -14.13 6.30
C ALA A 67 52.19 -15.11 5.14
N GLU A 68 52.99 -14.84 4.09
CA GLU A 68 53.71 -15.73 3.20
C GLU A 68 53.04 -17.06 2.82
N ILE A 69 52.65 -17.15 1.53
CA ILE A 69 52.69 -18.42 0.78
C ILE A 69 53.42 -18.16 -0.52
N THR A 70 54.62 -18.75 -0.60
CA THR A 70 55.46 -18.88 -1.80
C THR A 70 54.83 -19.83 -2.81
N PRO A 71 55.08 -19.65 -4.13
CA PRO A 71 54.46 -20.44 -5.18
C PRO A 71 55.21 -21.74 -5.40
N ALA A 72 54.45 -22.85 -5.48
CA ALA A 72 54.95 -24.12 -6.01
C ALA A 72 54.50 -24.33 -7.45
N GLU A 73 55.42 -24.73 -8.22
CA GLU A 73 55.60 -25.01 -9.64
C GLU A 73 54.49 -25.92 -10.23
N ALA A 74 54.09 -25.60 -11.47
CA ALA A 74 53.21 -26.37 -12.33
C ALA A 74 53.87 -27.61 -12.92
N PRO A 75 53.08 -28.58 -13.42
CA PRO A 75 53.46 -29.19 -14.68
C PRO A 75 52.43 -28.90 -15.78
N ALA A 76 53.03 -28.62 -16.95
CA ALA A 76 52.38 -28.42 -18.22
C ALA A 76 51.65 -29.69 -18.70
N ALA A 77 50.48 -29.51 -19.26
CA ALA A 77 49.89 -30.41 -20.24
C ALA A 77 49.19 -29.58 -21.32
N GLU A 78 49.59 -29.90 -22.54
CA GLU A 78 49.29 -29.23 -23.79
C GLU A 78 47.83 -29.36 -24.25
N ALA A 79 47.42 -28.31 -24.97
CA ALA A 79 46.57 -28.28 -26.17
C ALA A 79 45.13 -28.76 -26.13
N SER A 80 44.22 -27.81 -26.28
CA SER A 80 43.45 -27.71 -27.53
C SER A 80 42.78 -26.33 -27.61
N ALA A 81 43.21 -25.60 -28.62
CA ALA A 81 42.55 -24.38 -29.08
C ALA A 81 41.24 -24.77 -29.79
N GLU A 82 40.09 -24.37 -29.24
CA GLU A 82 38.88 -24.14 -30.04
C GLU A 82 37.96 -23.14 -29.36
N ALA A 83 37.65 -22.10 -30.14
CA ALA A 83 36.53 -21.19 -30.03
C ALA A 83 36.47 -20.28 -28.79
N VAL A 84 37.20 -19.20 -28.82
CA VAL A 84 36.80 -17.94 -28.22
C VAL A 84 35.59 -17.44 -29.03
N THR A 85 34.38 -17.78 -28.59
CA THR A 85 33.21 -17.03 -29.01
C THR A 85 33.34 -15.65 -28.40
N GLU A 86 33.48 -14.65 -29.26
CA GLU A 86 33.30 -13.24 -28.98
C GLU A 86 32.04 -13.09 -28.11
N VAL A 87 32.24 -12.62 -26.90
CA VAL A 87 31.16 -12.00 -26.14
C VAL A 87 30.85 -10.71 -26.90
N GLU A 88 29.88 -10.78 -27.81
CA GLU A 88 29.26 -9.58 -28.36
C GLU A 88 28.95 -8.66 -27.19
N ALA A 89 29.63 -7.51 -27.16
CA ALA A 89 29.28 -6.39 -26.31
C ALA A 89 27.79 -6.14 -26.53
N ALA A 90 26.99 -6.37 -25.49
CA ALA A 90 25.56 -6.06 -25.51
C ALA A 90 25.43 -4.63 -26.01
N ALA A 91 24.90 -4.47 -27.20
CA ALA A 91 24.59 -3.17 -27.78
C ALA A 91 23.85 -2.39 -26.73
N ASP A 92 24.28 -1.16 -26.48
CA ASP A 92 23.69 -0.22 -25.54
C ASP A 92 22.22 0.02 -25.97
N VAL A 93 21.30 -0.79 -25.48
CA VAL A 93 19.85 -0.61 -25.75
C VAL A 93 19.46 0.70 -25.05
N PRO A 94 19.08 1.74 -25.80
CA PRO A 94 18.78 3.03 -25.21
C PRO A 94 17.69 2.83 -24.14
N ASN A 95 17.88 3.45 -22.97
CA ASN A 95 16.94 3.36 -21.87
C ASN A 95 15.58 3.95 -22.32
N GLY A 96 14.54 3.11 -22.43
CA GLY A 96 13.22 3.51 -22.92
C GLY A 96 12.53 4.61 -22.10
N PHE A 97 13.03 4.93 -20.90
CA PHE A 97 12.54 6.06 -20.10
C PHE A 97 13.01 7.42 -20.64
N VAL A 98 14.04 7.49 -21.46
CA VAL A 98 14.49 8.73 -22.12
C VAL A 98 13.41 9.25 -23.07
N GLU A 99 12.74 8.35 -23.79
CA GLU A 99 11.70 8.69 -24.76
C GLU A 99 10.43 9.28 -24.09
N LEU A 100 10.25 9.03 -22.78
CA LEU A 100 9.12 9.57 -22.02
C LEU A 100 9.26 11.05 -21.65
N GLY A 101 10.37 11.72 -21.99
CA GLY A 101 10.57 13.14 -21.73
C GLY A 101 10.76 13.50 -20.26
N LEU A 102 11.20 12.55 -19.43
CA LEU A 102 11.44 12.75 -17.99
C LEU A 102 12.73 13.57 -17.75
N ALA A 103 12.82 14.21 -16.58
CA ALA A 103 14.02 14.91 -16.15
C ALA A 103 15.23 13.96 -16.11
N PRO A 104 16.42 14.38 -16.57
CA PRO A 104 17.59 13.51 -16.67
C PRO A 104 18.02 12.89 -15.35
N GLU A 105 17.81 13.59 -14.22
CA GLU A 105 18.08 13.08 -12.88
C GLU A 105 17.19 11.87 -12.52
N LEU A 106 15.94 11.86 -13.00
CA LEU A 106 15.02 10.74 -12.80
C LEU A 106 15.39 9.57 -13.70
N VAL A 107 15.75 9.83 -14.95
CA VAL A 107 16.21 8.78 -15.89
C VAL A 107 17.46 8.09 -15.33
N GLN A 108 18.41 8.86 -14.78
CA GLN A 108 19.58 8.30 -14.12
C GLN A 108 19.23 7.46 -12.90
N ALA A 109 18.30 7.94 -12.05
CA ALA A 109 17.85 7.21 -10.87
C ALA A 109 17.18 5.87 -11.24
N VAL A 110 16.37 5.88 -12.30
CA VAL A 110 15.70 4.67 -12.84
C VAL A 110 16.73 3.67 -13.37
N ALA A 111 17.76 4.14 -14.08
CA ALA A 111 18.85 3.29 -14.57
C ALA A 111 19.65 2.66 -13.42
N ASP A 112 19.95 3.43 -12.36
CA ASP A 112 20.65 2.93 -11.17
C ASP A 112 19.83 1.87 -10.40
N LEU A 113 18.50 1.90 -10.52
CA LEU A 113 17.60 0.88 -9.98
C LEU A 113 17.51 -0.36 -10.87
N GLY A 114 18.21 -0.37 -12.00
CA GLY A 114 18.23 -1.49 -12.95
C GLY A 114 17.03 -1.56 -13.88
N TYR A 115 16.23 -0.51 -13.98
CA TYR A 115 15.09 -0.45 -14.90
C TYR A 115 15.57 0.12 -16.26
N THR A 116 15.58 -0.72 -17.28
CA THR A 116 15.99 -0.34 -18.64
C THR A 116 14.80 -0.04 -19.55
N GLN A 117 13.67 -0.71 -19.34
CA GLN A 117 12.47 -0.57 -20.16
C GLN A 117 11.24 -0.26 -19.31
N PRO A 118 10.41 0.71 -19.70
CA PRO A 118 9.15 1.01 -19.01
C PRO A 118 8.13 -0.11 -19.23
N THR A 119 7.35 -0.40 -18.19
CA THR A 119 6.24 -1.36 -18.27
C THR A 119 5.07 -0.79 -19.07
N ALA A 120 4.12 -1.65 -19.48
CA ALA A 120 2.94 -1.24 -20.23
C ALA A 120 2.10 -0.15 -19.52
N VAL A 121 2.01 -0.20 -18.17
CA VAL A 121 1.31 0.84 -17.40
C VAL A 121 2.09 2.16 -17.42
N GLN A 122 3.41 2.12 -17.34
CA GLN A 122 4.26 3.30 -17.38
C GLN A 122 4.23 3.98 -18.75
N LEU A 123 4.34 3.21 -19.84
CA LEU A 123 4.25 3.70 -21.21
C LEU A 123 2.93 4.44 -21.51
N ARG A 124 1.83 3.98 -20.93
CA ARG A 124 0.52 4.59 -21.17
C ARG A 124 0.17 5.69 -20.17
N ALA A 125 0.57 5.59 -18.91
CA ALA A 125 0.19 6.53 -17.87
C ALA A 125 1.13 7.76 -17.82
N ILE A 126 2.44 7.59 -17.95
CA ILE A 126 3.40 8.70 -17.80
C ILE A 126 3.16 9.82 -18.82
N PRO A 127 3.03 9.57 -20.15
CA PRO A 127 2.81 10.63 -21.11
C PRO A 127 1.50 11.40 -20.89
N LEU A 128 0.46 10.72 -20.38
CA LEU A 128 -0.84 11.36 -20.08
C LEU A 128 -0.82 12.13 -18.75
N ALA A 129 0.07 11.76 -17.84
CA ALA A 129 0.25 12.45 -16.56
C ALA A 129 1.10 13.72 -16.66
N LEU A 130 1.96 13.82 -17.69
CA LEU A 130 2.76 15.01 -17.96
C LEU A 130 1.91 16.12 -18.59
N PRO A 131 2.30 17.41 -18.41
CA PRO A 131 1.59 18.52 -19.01
C PRO A 131 1.67 18.46 -20.53
N THR A 132 0.54 18.58 -21.21
CA THR A 132 0.50 18.61 -22.66
C THR A 132 1.01 19.97 -23.16
N ALA A 133 2.07 19.96 -23.97
CA ALA A 133 2.63 21.16 -24.58
C ALA A 133 1.66 21.77 -25.59
N GLY A 134 0.63 22.45 -25.14
CA GLY A 134 -0.38 23.01 -26.03
C GLY A 134 -1.68 23.46 -25.37
N GLY A 135 -1.77 23.41 -24.04
CA GLY A 135 -2.96 23.83 -23.30
C GLY A 135 -4.27 23.21 -23.83
N SER A 136 -5.15 22.75 -22.99
CA SER A 136 -6.47 22.27 -23.43
C SER A 136 -7.14 23.31 -24.33
N LYS A 137 -7.69 22.88 -25.46
CA LYS A 137 -8.46 23.74 -26.42
C LYS A 137 -9.66 24.44 -25.75
N ASP A 138 -10.02 24.02 -24.53
CA ASP A 138 -11.17 24.55 -23.79
C ASP A 138 -10.83 25.63 -22.75
N GLY A 139 -9.55 26.07 -22.64
CA GLY A 139 -9.15 27.19 -21.78
C GLY A 139 -9.35 27.02 -20.26
N LYS A 140 -9.82 25.87 -19.80
CA LYS A 140 -10.14 25.59 -18.38
C LYS A 140 -9.16 24.67 -17.68
N SER A 141 -8.29 23.95 -18.38
CA SER A 141 -7.32 23.04 -17.76
C SER A 141 -5.90 23.57 -17.97
N ASN A 142 -5.13 23.59 -16.89
CA ASN A 142 -3.70 23.96 -16.88
C ASN A 142 -2.78 22.96 -17.61
N GLY A 143 -3.29 22.27 -18.65
CA GLY A 143 -2.53 21.27 -19.39
C GLY A 143 -2.43 19.88 -18.73
N TYR A 144 -3.03 19.68 -17.56
CA TYR A 144 -3.05 18.41 -16.85
C TYR A 144 -4.40 17.70 -17.01
N THR A 145 -4.37 16.38 -17.09
CA THR A 145 -5.56 15.53 -17.20
C THR A 145 -5.63 14.57 -16.01
N ASP A 146 -6.81 14.43 -15.42
CA ASP A 146 -7.03 13.43 -14.37
C ASP A 146 -6.98 12.01 -14.94
N LEU A 147 -6.34 11.10 -14.23
CA LEU A 147 -6.14 9.73 -14.66
C LEU A 147 -6.78 8.73 -13.70
N MET A 148 -7.44 7.74 -14.26
CA MET A 148 -7.91 6.56 -13.54
C MET A 148 -7.27 5.33 -14.18
N VAL A 149 -6.38 4.65 -13.44
CA VAL A 149 -5.55 3.57 -13.94
C VAL A 149 -5.91 2.27 -13.25
N SER A 150 -6.27 1.25 -14.04
CA SER A 150 -6.45 -0.12 -13.54
C SER A 150 -5.34 -1.01 -14.06
N SER A 151 -4.61 -1.62 -13.14
CA SER A 151 -3.63 -2.65 -13.46
C SER A 151 -3.31 -3.52 -12.25
N GLN A 152 -2.77 -4.71 -12.49
CA GLN A 152 -2.44 -5.70 -11.45
C GLN A 152 -1.34 -5.22 -10.50
N THR A 153 -1.22 -5.87 -9.34
CA THR A 153 -0.10 -5.65 -8.43
C THR A 153 1.21 -6.13 -9.08
N GLY A 154 2.29 -5.36 -8.88
CA GLY A 154 3.59 -5.68 -9.50
C GLY A 154 3.77 -5.22 -10.94
N SER A 155 2.79 -4.53 -11.55
CA SER A 155 2.86 -4.00 -12.92
C SER A 155 3.70 -2.72 -13.07
N GLY A 156 4.25 -2.18 -11.96
CA GLY A 156 5.03 -0.93 -12.00
C GLY A 156 4.22 0.35 -11.79
N LYS A 157 3.03 0.27 -11.17
CA LYS A 157 2.17 1.44 -10.87
C LYS A 157 2.88 2.53 -10.07
N THR A 158 3.69 2.15 -9.09
CA THR A 158 4.40 3.12 -8.22
C THR A 158 5.26 4.08 -9.03
N ALA A 159 6.07 3.58 -9.94
CA ALA A 159 6.85 4.43 -10.82
C ALA A 159 5.98 5.19 -11.84
N ALA A 160 4.85 4.61 -12.28
CA ALA A 160 3.94 5.24 -13.23
C ALA A 160 3.33 6.55 -12.70
N PHE A 161 3.11 6.70 -11.38
CA PHE A 161 2.67 7.97 -10.79
C PHE A 161 3.81 8.78 -10.18
N LEU A 162 4.84 8.15 -9.62
CA LEU A 162 5.95 8.88 -9.00
C LEU A 162 6.74 9.69 -10.04
N LEU A 163 7.09 9.08 -11.18
CA LEU A 163 7.94 9.72 -12.18
C LEU A 163 7.35 11.02 -12.74
N PRO A 164 6.08 11.09 -13.19
CA PRO A 164 5.53 12.35 -13.69
C PRO A 164 5.34 13.39 -12.60
N VAL A 165 4.95 12.98 -11.37
CA VAL A 165 4.82 13.91 -10.23
C VAL A 165 6.17 14.51 -9.86
N LEU A 166 7.21 13.68 -9.73
CA LEU A 166 8.56 14.12 -9.39
C LEU A 166 9.16 14.99 -10.49
N HIS A 167 8.98 14.63 -11.77
CA HIS A 167 9.39 15.43 -12.91
C HIS A 167 8.83 16.85 -12.82
N THR A 168 7.53 16.96 -12.60
CA THR A 168 6.87 18.27 -12.52
C THR A 168 7.32 19.08 -11.30
N LEU A 169 7.52 18.42 -10.14
CA LEU A 169 8.06 19.10 -8.95
C LEU A 169 9.48 19.62 -9.20
N ILE A 170 10.33 18.86 -9.88
CA ILE A 170 11.69 19.28 -10.25
C ILE A 170 11.65 20.52 -11.14
N GLN A 171 10.82 20.52 -12.19
CA GLN A 171 10.65 21.66 -13.08
C GLN A 171 10.16 22.91 -12.33
N GLN A 172 9.13 22.77 -11.50
CA GLN A 172 8.59 23.89 -10.71
C GLN A 172 9.62 24.45 -9.72
N MET A 173 10.43 23.60 -9.11
CA MET A 173 11.51 24.06 -8.23
C MET A 173 12.58 24.82 -9.01
N ALA A 174 12.97 24.34 -10.19
CA ALA A 174 13.94 25.01 -11.05
C ALA A 174 13.41 26.40 -11.53
N GLU A 175 12.16 26.47 -11.92
CA GLU A 175 11.47 27.72 -12.30
C GLU A 175 11.42 28.72 -11.13
N GLN A 176 11.07 28.23 -9.92
CA GLN A 176 11.03 29.06 -8.71
C GLN A 176 12.43 29.59 -8.35
N GLU A 177 13.46 28.73 -8.39
CA GLU A 177 14.83 29.15 -8.12
C GLU A 177 15.34 30.16 -9.17
N ALA A 178 14.96 29.99 -10.43
CA ALA A 178 15.29 30.93 -11.50
C ALA A 178 14.61 32.30 -11.27
N ALA A 179 13.32 32.30 -10.90
CA ALA A 179 12.58 33.51 -10.58
C ALA A 179 13.17 34.24 -9.36
N GLU A 180 13.46 33.52 -8.27
CA GLU A 180 14.10 34.10 -7.07
C GLU A 180 15.49 34.67 -7.36
N ARG A 181 16.26 34.06 -8.28
CA ARG A 181 17.55 34.62 -8.73
C ARG A 181 17.35 35.90 -9.51
N ALA A 182 16.42 35.90 -10.48
CA ALA A 182 16.12 37.06 -11.31
C ALA A 182 15.64 38.25 -10.47
N GLU A 183 14.74 38.01 -9.49
CA GLU A 183 14.30 39.04 -8.54
C GLU A 183 15.44 39.60 -7.70
N PHE A 184 16.34 38.74 -7.22
CA PHE A 184 17.52 39.16 -6.46
C PHE A 184 18.50 39.98 -7.30
N ASP A 185 18.76 39.54 -8.54
CA ASP A 185 19.65 40.23 -9.47
C ASP A 185 19.07 41.61 -9.87
N GLN A 186 17.76 41.69 -10.06
CA GLN A 186 17.07 42.94 -10.30
C GLN A 186 17.15 43.88 -9.07
N ALA A 187 16.90 43.36 -7.88
CA ALA A 187 17.04 44.14 -6.64
C ALA A 187 18.47 44.66 -6.42
N CYS A 188 19.49 43.87 -6.81
CA CYS A 188 20.88 44.32 -6.79
C CYS A 188 21.14 45.43 -7.79
N ALA A 189 20.62 45.31 -9.02
CA ALA A 189 20.74 46.36 -10.07
C ALA A 189 20.08 47.65 -9.63
N ASP A 190 18.85 47.58 -9.07
CA ASP A 190 18.11 48.72 -8.55
C ASP A 190 18.86 49.44 -7.39
N ALA A 191 19.47 48.67 -6.48
CA ALA A 191 20.27 49.23 -5.41
C ALA A 191 21.52 49.97 -5.91
N VAL A 192 22.21 49.41 -6.91
CA VAL A 192 23.35 50.06 -7.58
C VAL A 192 22.90 51.36 -8.28
N ALA A 193 21.77 51.36 -8.98
CA ALA A 193 21.22 52.56 -9.64
C ALA A 193 20.83 53.65 -8.65
N LYS A 194 20.46 53.32 -7.41
CA LYS A 194 20.13 54.23 -6.31
C LYS A 194 21.33 54.61 -5.46
N GLY A 195 22.54 54.06 -5.70
CA GLY A 195 23.73 54.26 -4.89
C GLY A 195 23.65 53.62 -3.50
N GLU A 196 22.76 52.65 -3.32
CA GLU A 196 22.58 51.92 -2.07
C GLU A 196 23.44 50.64 -2.04
N PRO A 197 23.82 50.12 -0.88
CA PRO A 197 24.56 48.85 -0.79
C PRO A 197 23.67 47.68 -1.26
N ALA A 198 24.26 46.76 -2.02
CA ALA A 198 23.56 45.59 -2.56
C ALA A 198 22.85 44.81 -1.43
N PRO A 199 21.59 44.36 -1.67
CA PRO A 199 20.84 43.61 -0.68
C PRO A 199 21.54 42.29 -0.36
N LYS A 200 21.63 41.95 0.94
CA LYS A 200 22.22 40.67 1.38
C LYS A 200 21.17 39.60 1.30
N ARG A 201 21.53 38.43 0.75
CA ARG A 201 20.65 37.26 0.80
C ARG A 201 20.29 36.94 2.25
N SER A 202 18.98 36.78 2.52
CA SER A 202 18.50 36.42 3.84
C SER A 202 19.06 35.05 4.26
N LYS A 203 19.62 34.94 5.45
CA LYS A 203 20.06 33.63 5.99
C LYS A 203 18.84 32.74 6.15
N ARG A 204 18.93 31.49 5.64
CA ARG A 204 17.88 30.48 5.88
C ARG A 204 17.68 30.33 7.39
N LYS A 205 16.45 30.54 7.84
CA LYS A 205 16.09 30.32 9.25
C LYS A 205 16.10 28.81 9.51
N ASP A 206 16.67 28.41 10.65
CA ASP A 206 16.66 27.01 11.07
C ASP A 206 15.20 26.55 11.31
N PRO A 207 14.69 25.57 10.53
CA PRO A 207 13.32 25.09 10.66
C PRO A 207 13.10 24.24 11.93
N THR A 208 14.16 23.77 12.58
CA THR A 208 14.06 22.99 13.81
C THR A 208 13.77 23.85 15.03
N ASN A 209 13.98 25.18 14.92
CA ASN A 209 13.67 26.10 16.01
C ASN A 209 12.14 26.33 16.08
N PRO A 210 11.48 26.03 17.23
CA PRO A 210 10.02 26.19 17.38
C PRO A 210 9.50 27.60 17.06
N ARG A 211 10.32 28.63 17.23
CA ARG A 211 9.96 30.03 16.90
C ARG A 211 9.87 30.27 15.39
N ASN A 212 10.50 29.43 14.58
CA ASN A 212 10.51 29.52 13.12
C ASN A 212 9.57 28.48 12.48
N PHE A 213 8.78 27.74 13.30
CA PHE A 213 7.87 26.73 12.79
C PHE A 213 6.90 27.34 11.79
N LYS A 214 6.89 26.78 10.58
CA LYS A 214 5.92 27.08 9.54
C LYS A 214 5.32 25.75 9.09
N ALA A 215 4.00 25.65 9.17
CA ALA A 215 3.32 24.44 8.68
C ALA A 215 3.72 24.18 7.21
N PRO A 216 4.27 23.00 6.90
CA PRO A 216 4.68 22.66 5.54
C PRO A 216 3.48 22.67 4.58
N THR A 217 3.74 23.10 3.35
CA THR A 217 2.77 23.16 2.25
C THR A 217 3.31 22.33 1.08
N PRO A 218 3.09 20.99 1.08
CA PRO A 218 3.61 20.13 0.02
C PRO A 218 2.98 20.48 -1.33
N GLY A 219 3.75 20.30 -2.41
CA GLY A 219 3.28 20.45 -3.78
C GLY A 219 2.56 19.19 -4.28
N ALA A 220 2.88 18.02 -3.73
CA ALA A 220 2.24 16.76 -4.09
C ALA A 220 1.90 15.92 -2.85
N LEU A 221 0.79 15.19 -2.96
CA LEU A 221 0.26 14.31 -1.93
C LEU A 221 -0.07 12.94 -2.54
N ILE A 222 0.46 11.88 -1.93
CA ILE A 222 0.16 10.50 -2.28
C ILE A 222 -0.52 9.84 -1.11
N LEU A 223 -1.69 9.26 -1.33
CA LEU A 223 -2.48 8.54 -0.34
C LEU A 223 -2.36 7.04 -0.54
N CYS A 224 -2.03 6.33 0.52
CA CYS A 224 -1.93 4.88 0.55
C CYS A 224 -2.84 4.31 1.64
N PRO A 225 -3.49 3.14 1.43
CA PRO A 225 -4.42 2.55 2.39
C PRO A 225 -3.73 2.01 3.65
N THR A 226 -2.48 1.59 3.55
CA THR A 226 -1.74 0.96 4.65
C THR A 226 -0.44 1.70 4.93
N ARG A 227 0.03 1.58 6.18
CA ARG A 227 1.27 2.20 6.66
C ARG A 227 2.49 1.65 5.92
N GLU A 228 2.47 0.36 5.66
CA GLU A 228 3.55 -0.37 5.00
C GLU A 228 3.71 0.09 3.55
N LEU A 229 2.60 0.18 2.80
CA LEU A 229 2.60 0.68 1.44
C LEU A 229 3.06 2.14 1.39
N ALA A 230 2.58 3.00 2.30
CA ALA A 230 3.01 4.38 2.37
C ALA A 230 4.51 4.52 2.66
N GLN A 231 5.08 3.66 3.53
CA GLN A 231 6.51 3.64 3.80
C GLN A 231 7.31 3.19 2.58
N GLN A 232 6.81 2.19 1.86
CA GLN A 232 7.45 1.69 0.65
C GLN A 232 7.43 2.74 -0.46
N VAL A 233 6.27 3.30 -0.78
CA VAL A 233 6.14 4.37 -1.79
C VAL A 233 7.01 5.58 -1.46
N ALA A 234 7.12 5.94 -0.17
CA ALA A 234 8.02 7.01 0.26
C ALA A 234 9.50 6.65 0.05
N GLN A 235 9.89 5.39 0.28
CA GLN A 235 11.24 4.93 0.04
C GLN A 235 11.56 4.91 -1.46
N ASP A 236 10.65 4.38 -2.28
CA ASP A 236 10.78 4.40 -3.75
C ASP A 236 10.95 5.84 -4.27
N ALA A 237 10.15 6.78 -3.73
CA ALA A 237 10.28 8.19 -4.08
C ALA A 237 11.63 8.79 -3.66
N ILE A 238 12.17 8.43 -2.48
CA ILE A 238 13.49 8.88 -2.01
C ILE A 238 14.59 8.36 -2.94
N GLU A 239 14.50 7.12 -3.37
CA GLU A 239 15.47 6.51 -4.29
C GLU A 239 15.42 7.18 -5.67
N LEU A 240 14.24 7.51 -6.18
CA LEU A 240 14.09 8.20 -7.46
C LEU A 240 14.61 9.63 -7.44
N VAL A 241 14.61 10.32 -6.28
CA VAL A 241 15.11 11.70 -6.20
C VAL A 241 16.56 11.82 -5.74
N LYS A 242 17.31 10.72 -5.64
CA LYS A 242 18.67 10.72 -5.11
C LYS A 242 19.65 11.63 -5.87
N HIS A 243 19.40 11.85 -7.15
CA HIS A 243 20.20 12.76 -7.99
C HIS A 243 19.66 14.20 -8.00
N THR A 244 18.49 14.44 -7.41
CA THR A 244 17.83 15.75 -7.39
C THR A 244 18.20 16.51 -6.12
N ARG A 245 18.63 17.75 -6.24
CA ARG A 245 18.93 18.61 -5.10
C ARG A 245 17.67 19.36 -4.64
N GLY A 246 17.43 19.37 -3.33
CA GLY A 246 16.40 20.23 -2.72
C GLY A 246 15.01 19.61 -2.59
N LEU A 247 14.67 18.55 -3.32
CA LEU A 247 13.39 17.86 -3.23
C LEU A 247 13.36 16.95 -1.99
N ARG A 248 12.36 17.15 -1.13
CA ARG A 248 12.20 16.39 0.11
C ARG A 248 10.92 15.59 0.11
N VAL A 249 11.04 14.31 0.45
CA VAL A 249 9.93 13.38 0.62
C VAL A 249 9.68 13.14 2.10
N ALA A 250 8.44 13.22 2.55
CA ALA A 250 8.05 12.89 3.91
C ALA A 250 6.97 11.81 3.94
N ASN A 251 7.03 10.95 4.95
CA ASN A 251 6.07 9.88 5.18
C ASN A 251 5.25 10.17 6.44
N VAL A 252 3.91 10.13 6.32
CA VAL A 252 2.92 10.44 7.37
C VAL A 252 1.99 9.26 7.60
N VAL A 253 2.32 8.45 8.61
CA VAL A 253 1.58 7.22 8.91
C VAL A 253 1.29 7.07 10.40
N GLY A 254 0.23 6.35 10.74
CA GLY A 254 -0.10 6.03 12.13
C GLY A 254 0.98 5.19 12.82
N GLY A 255 1.02 5.20 14.16
CA GLY A 255 1.94 4.40 14.95
C GLY A 255 3.37 4.94 15.07
N ILE A 256 3.67 6.10 14.46
CA ILE A 256 4.91 6.84 14.65
C ILE A 256 4.63 8.06 15.53
N PRO A 257 5.51 8.42 16.49
CA PRO A 257 5.33 9.60 17.33
C PRO A 257 5.14 10.90 16.52
N TYR A 258 4.22 11.77 16.93
CA TYR A 258 3.89 13.01 16.22
C TYR A 258 5.10 13.91 16.01
N GLN A 259 5.90 14.10 17.05
CA GLN A 259 7.06 14.99 16.99
C GLN A 259 8.06 14.59 15.89
N LEU A 260 8.31 13.30 15.74
CA LEU A 260 9.19 12.78 14.69
C LEU A 260 8.62 13.01 13.29
N GLN A 261 7.29 12.90 13.13
CA GLN A 261 6.65 13.15 11.84
C GLN A 261 6.65 14.64 11.50
N ILE A 262 6.34 15.51 12.47
CA ILE A 262 6.38 16.97 12.30
C ILE A 262 7.79 17.43 11.90
N ALA A 263 8.84 16.88 12.53
CA ALA A 263 10.21 17.17 12.15
C ALA A 263 10.54 16.76 10.71
N LYS A 264 10.08 15.58 10.28
CA LYS A 264 10.29 15.09 8.91
C LYS A 264 9.49 15.86 7.85
N LEU A 265 8.34 16.41 8.23
CA LEU A 265 7.49 17.20 7.34
C LEU A 265 8.10 18.57 6.98
N GLN A 266 9.08 19.07 7.74
CA GLN A 266 9.67 20.38 7.48
C GLN A 266 10.25 20.48 6.07
N ASN A 267 9.74 21.45 5.28
CA ASN A 267 10.09 21.67 3.88
C ASN A 267 9.87 20.46 2.96
N ALA A 268 8.92 19.58 3.27
CA ALA A 268 8.55 18.48 2.39
C ALA A 268 7.84 19.00 1.13
N ASN A 269 8.31 18.59 -0.05
CA ASN A 269 7.70 18.89 -1.34
C ASN A 269 6.68 17.82 -1.72
N LEU A 270 6.98 16.56 -1.38
CA LEU A 270 6.12 15.40 -1.56
C LEU A 270 5.80 14.77 -0.20
N VAL A 271 4.52 14.52 0.05
CA VAL A 271 4.05 13.80 1.23
C VAL A 271 3.35 12.52 0.81
N VAL A 272 3.81 11.39 1.37
CA VAL A 272 3.14 10.09 1.23
C VAL A 272 2.47 9.76 2.56
N ALA A 273 1.16 9.53 2.56
CA ALA A 273 0.39 9.46 3.79
C ALA A 273 -0.69 8.38 3.80
N THR A 274 -1.07 7.94 5.01
CA THR A 274 -2.36 7.28 5.23
C THR A 274 -3.42 8.33 5.61
N PRO A 275 -4.68 8.23 5.08
CA PRO A 275 -5.69 9.27 5.22
C PRO A 275 -5.89 9.78 6.66
N GLY A 276 -6.20 8.89 7.61
CA GLY A 276 -6.51 9.29 8.98
C GLY A 276 -5.37 10.08 9.65
N ARG A 277 -4.09 9.65 9.55
CA ARG A 277 -2.95 10.38 10.16
C ARG A 277 -2.70 11.73 9.48
N LEU A 278 -2.95 11.83 8.19
CA LEU A 278 -2.85 13.10 7.47
C LEU A 278 -3.87 14.11 7.98
N LEU A 279 -5.13 13.69 8.12
CA LEU A 279 -6.21 14.52 8.65
C LEU A 279 -5.96 14.93 10.11
N ASP A 280 -5.41 14.03 10.95
CA ASP A 280 -5.01 14.38 12.32
C ASP A 280 -4.00 15.53 12.36
N LEU A 281 -2.95 15.46 11.52
CA LEU A 281 -1.94 16.52 11.43
C LEU A 281 -2.49 17.80 10.81
N GLN A 282 -3.41 17.70 9.87
CA GLN A 282 -4.08 18.85 9.27
C GLN A 282 -4.99 19.55 10.29
N ARG A 283 -5.83 18.81 11.03
CA ARG A 283 -6.70 19.34 12.08
C ARG A 283 -5.90 19.99 13.21
N SER A 284 -4.73 19.47 13.52
CA SER A 284 -3.78 20.07 14.50
C SER A 284 -2.89 21.17 13.89
N MET A 285 -3.18 21.64 12.68
CA MET A 285 -2.45 22.73 11.99
C MET A 285 -0.96 22.47 11.79
N GLN A 286 -0.54 21.20 11.79
CA GLN A 286 0.86 20.82 11.57
C GLN A 286 1.22 20.68 10.09
N ILE A 287 0.24 20.64 9.19
CA ILE A 287 0.39 20.63 7.73
C ILE A 287 -0.75 21.42 7.09
N LYS A 288 -0.48 22.06 5.97
CA LYS A 288 -1.47 22.74 5.12
C LYS A 288 -1.50 22.08 3.75
N LEU A 289 -2.70 21.81 3.23
CA LEU A 289 -2.92 21.10 1.96
C LEU A 289 -3.40 22.04 0.83
N ASP A 290 -3.53 23.32 1.11
CA ASP A 290 -4.03 24.36 0.17
C ASP A 290 -3.12 24.55 -1.06
N LYS A 291 -1.84 24.16 -0.98
CA LYS A 291 -0.87 24.27 -2.09
C LYS A 291 -0.58 22.95 -2.80
N VAL A 292 -1.30 21.90 -2.45
CA VAL A 292 -1.18 20.62 -3.15
C VAL A 292 -1.64 20.78 -4.60
N LYS A 293 -0.76 20.51 -5.56
CA LYS A 293 -1.03 20.55 -7.00
C LYS A 293 -1.35 19.16 -7.56
N PHE A 294 -0.78 18.11 -6.99
CA PHE A 294 -0.94 16.73 -7.44
C PHE A 294 -1.44 15.86 -6.30
N LEU A 295 -2.57 15.21 -6.52
CA LEU A 295 -3.16 14.23 -5.62
C LEU A 295 -3.14 12.85 -6.27
N VAL A 296 -2.48 11.89 -5.63
CA VAL A 296 -2.47 10.49 -6.05
C VAL A 296 -3.18 9.64 -5.00
N VAL A 297 -4.08 8.77 -5.44
CA VAL A 297 -4.76 7.78 -4.60
C VAL A 297 -4.35 6.39 -5.10
N ASP A 298 -3.51 5.71 -4.33
CA ASP A 298 -3.04 4.37 -4.67
C ASP A 298 -3.85 3.29 -3.94
N GLU A 299 -4.08 2.14 -4.60
CA GLU A 299 -4.95 1.06 -4.13
C GLU A 299 -6.34 1.58 -3.69
N ALA A 300 -7.03 2.31 -4.58
CA ALA A 300 -8.32 2.95 -4.29
C ALA A 300 -9.42 1.95 -3.88
N ASP A 301 -9.43 0.74 -4.45
CA ASP A 301 -10.28 -0.37 -4.05
C ASP A 301 -10.07 -0.72 -2.57
N ARG A 302 -8.84 -0.70 -2.14
CA ARG A 302 -8.46 -0.95 -0.76
C ARG A 302 -8.83 0.17 0.19
N MET A 303 -8.73 1.42 -0.26
CA MET A 303 -9.20 2.57 0.52
C MET A 303 -10.68 2.43 0.89
N LEU A 304 -11.51 2.01 -0.08
CA LEU A 304 -12.93 1.75 0.15
C LEU A 304 -13.16 0.60 1.14
N ASP A 305 -12.42 -0.50 0.99
CA ASP A 305 -12.53 -1.67 1.87
C ASP A 305 -12.19 -1.35 3.33
N LEU A 306 -11.29 -0.41 3.57
CA LEU A 306 -10.90 0.07 4.89
C LEU A 306 -11.78 1.21 5.42
N GLY A 307 -12.76 1.66 4.65
CA GLY A 307 -13.72 2.68 5.07
C GLY A 307 -13.22 4.12 4.95
N PHE A 308 -12.17 4.40 4.19
CA PHE A 308 -11.61 5.75 4.01
C PHE A 308 -12.38 6.64 3.03
N SER A 309 -13.62 6.28 2.65
CA SER A 309 -14.40 7.05 1.68
C SER A 309 -14.62 8.50 2.08
N ASP A 310 -14.93 8.73 3.36
CA ASP A 310 -15.19 10.07 3.90
C ASP A 310 -13.90 10.85 4.14
N ASP A 311 -12.86 10.18 4.63
CA ASP A 311 -11.51 10.79 4.74
C ASP A 311 -11.00 11.29 3.37
N LEU A 312 -11.23 10.51 2.29
CA LEU A 312 -10.86 10.91 0.93
C LEU A 312 -11.68 12.13 0.45
N ALA A 313 -12.96 12.21 0.81
CA ALA A 313 -13.79 13.37 0.50
C ALA A 313 -13.31 14.62 1.24
N ASP A 314 -12.95 14.51 2.53
CA ASP A 314 -12.36 15.61 3.31
C ASP A 314 -11.04 16.10 2.68
N ILE A 315 -10.15 15.17 2.31
CA ILE A 315 -8.87 15.51 1.67
C ILE A 315 -9.10 16.16 0.31
N ASN A 316 -10.09 15.69 -0.47
CA ASN A 316 -10.48 16.31 -1.72
C ASN A 316 -10.85 17.80 -1.55
N GLN A 317 -11.62 18.12 -0.52
CA GLN A 317 -11.99 19.51 -0.20
C GLN A 317 -10.77 20.35 0.20
N LEU A 318 -9.87 19.79 1.02
CA LEU A 318 -8.65 20.45 1.48
C LEU A 318 -7.62 20.69 0.37
N THR A 319 -7.71 19.95 -0.74
CA THR A 319 -6.83 20.05 -1.90
C THR A 319 -7.54 20.62 -3.13
N SER A 320 -8.51 21.51 -2.95
CA SER A 320 -9.36 22.06 -4.01
C SER A 320 -8.59 22.83 -5.11
N GLN A 321 -7.37 23.33 -4.80
CA GLN A 321 -6.51 24.06 -5.75
C GLN A 321 -5.58 23.13 -6.55
N ARG A 322 -5.73 21.81 -6.45
CA ARG A 322 -4.89 20.87 -7.19
C ARG A 322 -5.13 20.96 -8.70
N GLN A 323 -4.11 20.62 -9.44
CA GLN A 323 -4.11 20.65 -10.91
C GLN A 323 -4.44 19.28 -11.52
N GLN A 324 -4.10 18.20 -10.81
CA GLN A 324 -4.30 16.83 -11.29
C GLN A 324 -4.62 15.87 -10.15
N THR A 325 -5.52 14.93 -10.44
CA THR A 325 -5.78 13.76 -9.60
C THR A 325 -5.48 12.48 -10.37
N MET A 326 -4.72 11.59 -9.77
CA MET A 326 -4.46 10.26 -10.32
C MET A 326 -4.96 9.20 -9.35
N MET A 327 -5.79 8.28 -9.81
CA MET A 327 -6.33 7.17 -9.03
C MET A 327 -5.88 5.85 -9.60
N PHE A 328 -5.22 5.04 -8.78
CA PHE A 328 -4.75 3.71 -9.12
C PHE A 328 -5.54 2.66 -8.36
N SER A 329 -5.99 1.62 -9.05
CA SER A 329 -6.78 0.53 -8.49
C SER A 329 -6.47 -0.78 -9.22
N ALA A 330 -6.79 -1.92 -8.61
CA ALA A 330 -6.73 -3.19 -9.31
C ALA A 330 -7.93 -3.38 -10.27
N THR A 331 -9.07 -2.72 -10.00
CA THR A 331 -10.30 -2.88 -10.79
C THR A 331 -11.05 -1.57 -11.02
N PHE A 332 -11.88 -1.53 -12.06
CA PHE A 332 -12.87 -0.47 -12.30
C PHE A 332 -14.28 -0.85 -11.84
N ALA A 333 -14.40 -1.56 -10.73
CA ALA A 333 -15.70 -1.91 -10.17
C ALA A 333 -16.60 -0.66 -9.98
N PRO A 334 -17.95 -0.78 -10.04
CA PRO A 334 -18.86 0.37 -9.92
C PRO A 334 -18.61 1.24 -8.67
N ARG A 335 -18.26 0.61 -7.55
CA ARG A 335 -17.91 1.30 -6.30
C ARG A 335 -16.66 2.21 -6.44
N ILE A 336 -15.68 1.80 -7.27
CA ILE A 336 -14.48 2.60 -7.55
C ILE A 336 -14.83 3.78 -8.44
N GLN A 337 -15.73 3.60 -9.40
CA GLN A 337 -16.22 4.69 -10.23
C GLN A 337 -17.01 5.71 -9.39
N GLN A 338 -17.80 5.28 -8.40
CA GLN A 338 -18.47 6.17 -7.46
C GLN A 338 -17.48 6.95 -6.59
N LEU A 339 -16.39 6.32 -6.14
CA LEU A 339 -15.31 7.01 -5.44
C LEU A 339 -14.64 8.05 -6.35
N ALA A 340 -14.36 7.70 -7.60
CA ALA A 340 -13.78 8.62 -8.57
C ALA A 340 -14.65 9.87 -8.75
N MET A 341 -15.98 9.75 -8.82
CA MET A 341 -16.89 10.89 -8.88
C MET A 341 -16.79 11.83 -7.66
N ARG A 342 -16.35 11.33 -6.52
CA ARG A 342 -16.18 12.14 -5.29
C ARG A 342 -14.80 12.80 -5.20
N VAL A 343 -13.78 12.21 -5.81
CA VAL A 343 -12.36 12.60 -5.62
C VAL A 343 -11.77 13.27 -6.86
N MET A 344 -12.26 12.97 -8.08
CA MET A 344 -11.77 13.55 -9.33
C MET A 344 -12.36 14.93 -9.58
N HIS A 345 -11.70 15.72 -10.46
CA HIS A 345 -12.26 16.98 -10.94
C HIS A 345 -13.56 16.73 -11.73
N ASP A 346 -14.47 17.68 -11.71
CA ASP A 346 -15.73 17.67 -12.45
C ASP A 346 -16.55 16.36 -12.30
N GLY A 347 -16.48 15.74 -11.12
CA GLY A 347 -17.15 14.47 -10.89
C GLY A 347 -16.65 13.31 -11.75
N GLY A 348 -15.41 13.41 -12.25
CA GLY A 348 -14.79 12.38 -13.09
C GLY A 348 -15.24 12.36 -14.54
N SER A 349 -15.89 13.44 -15.05
CA SER A 349 -16.38 13.51 -16.44
C SER A 349 -15.25 13.62 -17.46
N SER A 350 -14.14 14.28 -17.12
CA SER A 350 -12.97 14.51 -17.99
C SER A 350 -11.82 13.50 -17.75
N VAL A 351 -12.02 12.47 -16.92
CA VAL A 351 -10.99 11.51 -16.53
C VAL A 351 -10.62 10.59 -17.66
N GLN A 352 -9.31 10.46 -17.93
CA GLN A 352 -8.78 9.45 -18.84
C GLN A 352 -8.68 8.11 -18.10
N LYS A 353 -9.37 7.08 -18.63
CA LYS A 353 -9.36 5.74 -18.06
C LYS A 353 -8.35 4.87 -18.81
N ILE A 354 -7.38 4.36 -18.09
CA ILE A 354 -6.33 3.46 -18.59
C ILE A 354 -6.55 2.10 -17.96
N GLN A 355 -6.92 1.13 -18.76
CA GLN A 355 -6.99 -0.26 -18.35
C GLN A 355 -5.90 -1.04 -19.08
N ILE A 356 -4.97 -1.61 -18.33
CA ILE A 356 -3.84 -2.38 -18.88
C ILE A 356 -4.19 -3.86 -18.92
N ASP A 357 -4.67 -4.37 -17.77
CA ASP A 357 -4.99 -5.78 -17.62
C ASP A 357 -6.45 -5.95 -17.25
N SER A 358 -7.08 -6.99 -17.72
CA SER A 358 -8.34 -7.43 -17.11
C SER A 358 -8.01 -8.12 -15.78
N PRO A 359 -8.84 -7.98 -14.73
CA PRO A 359 -8.68 -8.74 -13.48
C PRO A 359 -8.66 -10.25 -13.70
N GLN A 360 -8.95 -10.65 -14.91
CA GLN A 360 -9.12 -12.02 -15.39
C GLN A 360 -7.95 -12.51 -16.25
N GLU A 361 -6.96 -11.67 -16.56
CA GLU A 361 -5.75 -12.15 -17.20
C GLU A 361 -4.99 -13.07 -16.24
N LYS A 362 -4.64 -14.23 -16.78
CA LYS A 362 -3.92 -15.26 -16.03
C LYS A 362 -2.62 -14.67 -15.49
N HIS A 363 -2.38 -14.80 -14.22
CA HIS A 363 -1.02 -14.73 -13.67
C HIS A 363 -0.23 -15.90 -14.27
N SER A 364 0.21 -15.77 -15.53
CA SER A 364 0.79 -16.85 -16.32
C SER A 364 2.05 -17.44 -15.69
N ASN A 365 2.73 -16.63 -14.87
CA ASN A 365 3.93 -17.00 -14.14
C ASN A 365 3.65 -17.49 -12.69
N ILE A 366 2.38 -17.63 -12.29
CA ILE A 366 2.01 -18.16 -10.97
C ILE A 366 1.23 -19.46 -11.15
N LYS A 367 1.87 -20.57 -10.79
CA LYS A 367 1.19 -21.87 -10.71
C LYS A 367 0.27 -21.88 -9.49
N GLN A 368 -1.01 -22.26 -9.68
CA GLN A 368 -2.01 -22.30 -8.61
C GLN A 368 -2.47 -23.73 -8.42
N VAL A 369 -2.42 -24.21 -7.17
CA VAL A 369 -2.84 -25.56 -6.79
C VAL A 369 -3.78 -25.50 -5.59
N LEU A 370 -4.75 -26.42 -5.55
CA LEU A 370 -5.73 -26.56 -4.48
C LEU A 370 -5.59 -27.92 -3.81
N PHE A 371 -5.53 -27.93 -2.49
CA PHE A 371 -5.59 -29.15 -1.69
C PHE A 371 -6.81 -29.12 -0.78
N TRP A 372 -7.60 -30.19 -0.83
CA TRP A 372 -8.71 -30.37 0.09
C TRP A 372 -8.26 -31.00 1.39
N ALA A 373 -8.72 -30.46 2.51
CA ALA A 373 -8.42 -30.93 3.85
C ALA A 373 -9.68 -31.25 4.63
N ASP A 374 -9.63 -32.28 5.45
CA ASP A 374 -10.75 -32.69 6.32
C ASP A 374 -11.03 -31.68 7.43
N ASN A 375 -9.97 -31.07 7.98
CA ASN A 375 -10.03 -30.13 9.10
C ASN A 375 -8.75 -29.27 9.18
N ALA A 376 -8.71 -28.34 10.15
CA ALA A 376 -7.59 -27.45 10.36
C ALA A 376 -6.27 -28.16 10.68
N GLN A 377 -6.32 -29.30 11.41
CA GLN A 377 -5.13 -30.08 11.73
C GLN A 377 -4.55 -30.75 10.46
N HIS A 378 -5.41 -31.24 9.59
CA HIS A 378 -4.98 -31.79 8.30
C HIS A 378 -4.34 -30.71 7.42
N LYS A 379 -4.93 -29.49 7.36
CA LYS A 379 -4.29 -28.32 6.69
C LYS A 379 -2.90 -28.06 7.23
N ARG A 380 -2.74 -28.18 8.56
CA ARG A 380 -1.48 -27.98 9.23
C ARG A 380 -0.42 -28.97 8.76
N GLN A 381 -0.76 -30.26 8.75
CA GLN A 381 0.14 -31.31 8.27
C GLN A 381 0.57 -31.10 6.81
N MET A 382 -0.38 -30.70 5.95
CA MET A 382 -0.06 -30.38 4.55
C MET A 382 0.84 -29.15 4.44
N LEU A 383 0.62 -28.10 5.24
CA LEU A 383 1.48 -26.93 5.27
C LEU A 383 2.90 -27.30 5.71
N ASP A 384 3.05 -28.10 6.76
CA ASP A 384 4.35 -28.57 7.27
C ASP A 384 5.10 -29.42 6.23
N HIS A 385 4.36 -30.24 5.48
CA HIS A 385 4.91 -31.00 4.37
C HIS A 385 5.49 -30.08 3.28
N TRP A 386 4.72 -29.07 2.87
CA TRP A 386 5.15 -28.11 1.86
C TRP A 386 6.33 -27.24 2.31
N LEU A 387 6.34 -26.78 3.56
CA LEU A 387 7.39 -25.91 4.08
C LEU A 387 8.76 -26.60 4.17
N ARG A 388 8.82 -27.93 4.07
CA ARG A 388 10.06 -28.71 3.98
C ARG A 388 10.61 -28.83 2.56
N ASP A 389 9.92 -28.25 1.56
CA ASP A 389 10.40 -28.25 0.18
C ASP A 389 11.61 -27.32 0.04
N ALA A 390 12.72 -27.87 -0.45
CA ALA A 390 13.99 -27.16 -0.64
C ALA A 390 13.90 -26.03 -1.69
N SER A 391 12.86 -26.00 -2.54
CA SER A 391 12.65 -24.95 -3.51
C SER A 391 12.13 -23.64 -2.89
N ILE A 392 11.70 -23.67 -1.61
CA ILE A 392 11.20 -22.47 -0.92
C ILE A 392 12.38 -21.62 -0.48
N ASN A 393 12.55 -20.47 -1.13
CA ASN A 393 13.47 -19.46 -0.64
C ASN A 393 12.79 -18.67 0.49
N GLN A 394 11.67 -18.03 0.20
CA GLN A 394 10.81 -17.37 1.19
C GLN A 394 9.35 -17.61 0.88
N ALA A 395 8.51 -17.70 1.93
CA ALA A 395 7.08 -17.93 1.81
C ALA A 395 6.24 -16.94 2.62
N ILE A 396 5.03 -16.65 2.12
CA ILE A 396 3.97 -16.03 2.91
C ILE A 396 2.86 -17.04 3.14
N VAL A 397 2.44 -17.18 4.40
CA VAL A 397 1.29 -17.98 4.82
C VAL A 397 0.17 -17.03 5.25
N PHE A 398 -0.95 -17.07 4.54
CA PHE A 398 -2.12 -16.25 4.87
C PHE A 398 -3.01 -16.95 5.89
N ALA A 399 -3.16 -16.34 7.06
CA ALA A 399 -4.06 -16.74 8.13
C ALA A 399 -5.35 -15.90 8.12
N SER A 400 -6.47 -16.46 8.57
CA SER A 400 -7.76 -15.77 8.62
C SER A 400 -7.89 -14.78 9.78
N THR A 401 -7.25 -15.07 10.91
CA THR A 401 -7.33 -14.28 12.15
C THR A 401 -5.94 -14.00 12.73
N GLN A 402 -5.88 -13.02 13.65
CA GLN A 402 -4.63 -12.69 14.35
C GLN A 402 -4.16 -13.84 15.25
N ILE A 403 -5.11 -14.51 15.93
CA ILE A 403 -4.83 -15.66 16.81
C ILE A 403 -4.26 -16.84 15.99
N GLU A 404 -4.87 -17.13 14.84
CA GLU A 404 -4.38 -18.16 13.92
C GLU A 404 -2.98 -17.81 13.38
N CYS A 405 -2.74 -16.51 13.11
CA CYS A 405 -1.46 -16.01 12.64
C CYS A 405 -0.34 -16.23 13.68
N ASP A 406 -0.59 -15.88 14.95
CA ASP A 406 0.36 -16.08 16.05
C ASP A 406 0.57 -17.58 16.33
N GLY A 407 -0.51 -18.37 16.35
CA GLY A 407 -0.45 -19.80 16.55
C GLY A 407 0.37 -20.53 15.49
N LEU A 408 0.08 -20.26 14.21
CA LEU A 408 0.84 -20.85 13.10
C LEU A 408 2.32 -20.46 13.14
N ALA A 409 2.64 -19.19 13.44
CA ALA A 409 4.02 -18.76 13.51
C ALA A 409 4.77 -19.43 14.66
N ALA A 410 4.14 -19.55 15.84
CA ALA A 410 4.72 -20.22 17.00
C ALA A 410 4.98 -21.71 16.74
N ASP A 411 4.02 -22.35 16.11
CA ASP A 411 4.11 -23.76 15.77
C ASP A 411 5.23 -24.02 14.74
N GLN A 412 5.35 -23.16 13.69
CA GLN A 412 6.42 -23.27 12.71
C GLN A 412 7.81 -23.05 13.34
N GLN A 413 7.91 -22.15 14.33
CA GLN A 413 9.14 -21.96 15.10
C GLN A 413 9.51 -23.20 15.91
N GLN A 414 8.52 -23.89 16.52
CA GLN A 414 8.75 -25.16 17.24
C GLN A 414 9.23 -26.27 16.30
N ASP A 415 8.77 -26.24 15.04
CA ASP A 415 9.19 -27.18 13.99
C ASP A 415 10.57 -26.82 13.38
N GLY A 416 11.21 -25.74 13.87
CA GLY A 416 12.56 -25.34 13.50
C GLY A 416 12.64 -24.38 12.30
N PHE A 417 11.54 -23.78 11.87
CA PHE A 417 11.53 -22.80 10.80
C PHE A 417 11.73 -21.37 11.32
N ASP A 418 12.44 -20.53 10.54
CA ASP A 418 12.55 -19.10 10.80
C ASP A 418 11.25 -18.38 10.38
N ALA A 419 10.23 -18.48 11.23
CA ALA A 419 8.89 -17.96 10.98
C ALA A 419 8.55 -16.78 11.89
N VAL A 420 7.81 -15.79 11.38
CA VAL A 420 7.29 -14.66 12.17
C VAL A 420 5.85 -14.32 11.80
N ALA A 421 5.06 -13.93 12.80
CA ALA A 421 3.70 -13.44 12.58
C ALA A 421 3.69 -11.96 12.17
N LEU A 422 2.73 -11.55 11.32
CA LEU A 422 2.49 -10.16 10.96
C LEU A 422 0.98 -9.85 10.92
N HIS A 423 0.49 -9.07 11.88
CA HIS A 423 -0.93 -8.71 12.00
C HIS A 423 -1.13 -7.34 12.65
N GLY A 424 -2.38 -6.86 12.66
CA GLY A 424 -2.73 -5.51 13.09
C GLY A 424 -2.51 -5.19 14.57
N ALA A 425 -2.50 -6.20 15.47
CA ALA A 425 -2.27 -5.98 16.90
C ALA A 425 -0.80 -5.68 17.26
N LEU A 426 0.14 -5.97 16.37
CA LEU A 426 1.56 -5.69 16.59
C LEU A 426 1.86 -4.20 16.56
N SER A 427 2.78 -3.75 17.41
CA SER A 427 3.30 -2.38 17.33
C SER A 427 3.99 -2.11 16.00
N GLN A 428 3.93 -0.87 15.50
CA GLN A 428 4.53 -0.53 14.21
C GLN A 428 6.04 -0.80 14.17
N GLY A 429 6.74 -0.57 15.27
CA GLY A 429 8.17 -0.88 15.38
C GLY A 429 8.47 -2.36 15.20
N LEU A 430 7.63 -3.24 15.77
CA LEU A 430 7.80 -4.69 15.63
C LEU A 430 7.47 -5.16 14.21
N ARG A 431 6.40 -4.61 13.60
CA ARG A 431 6.04 -4.89 12.19
C ARG A 431 7.19 -4.52 11.26
N ASN A 432 7.75 -3.33 11.41
CA ASN A 432 8.88 -2.89 10.60
C ASN A 432 10.11 -3.79 10.77
N ARG A 433 10.44 -4.20 12.01
CA ARG A 433 11.56 -5.11 12.27
C ARG A 433 11.36 -6.47 11.58
N ARG A 434 10.16 -7.07 11.68
CA ARG A 434 9.83 -8.35 11.04
C ARG A 434 9.90 -8.28 9.52
N LEU A 435 9.40 -7.18 8.93
CA LEU A 435 9.49 -6.97 7.48
C LEU A 435 10.94 -6.76 7.01
N MET A 436 11.75 -6.03 7.78
CA MET A 436 13.18 -5.88 7.47
C MET A 436 13.92 -7.21 7.58
N ALA A 437 13.63 -8.00 8.60
CA ALA A 437 14.21 -9.34 8.75
C ALA A 437 13.85 -10.25 7.56
N LEU A 438 12.60 -10.19 7.08
CA LEU A 438 12.17 -10.91 5.87
C LEU A 438 12.95 -10.42 4.63
N ARG A 439 13.05 -9.10 4.40
CA ARG A 439 13.78 -8.52 3.26
C ARG A 439 15.27 -8.87 3.27
N ASN A 440 15.86 -8.96 4.45
CA ASN A 440 17.27 -9.32 4.63
C ASN A 440 17.53 -10.84 4.58
N GLY A 441 16.50 -11.65 4.35
CA GLY A 441 16.63 -13.12 4.31
C GLY A 441 16.84 -13.79 5.68
N GLN A 442 16.69 -13.05 6.79
CA GLN A 442 16.80 -13.56 8.16
C GLN A 442 15.54 -14.33 8.61
N VAL A 443 14.45 -14.17 7.88
CA VAL A 443 13.18 -14.85 8.09
C VAL A 443 12.79 -15.54 6.79
N GLN A 444 12.46 -16.81 6.87
CA GLN A 444 12.04 -17.62 5.73
C GLN A 444 10.52 -17.56 5.53
N ILE A 445 9.76 -17.61 6.63
CA ILE A 445 8.30 -17.74 6.59
C ILE A 445 7.64 -16.54 7.27
N LEU A 446 6.81 -15.82 6.53
CA LEU A 446 5.95 -14.77 7.06
C LEU A 446 4.52 -15.28 7.18
N VAL A 447 4.02 -15.47 8.39
CA VAL A 447 2.59 -15.75 8.62
C VAL A 447 1.86 -14.44 8.78
N ALA A 448 0.88 -14.14 7.94
CA ALA A 448 0.27 -12.82 7.92
C ALA A 448 -1.25 -12.84 7.69
N THR A 449 -1.93 -11.82 8.22
CA THR A 449 -3.33 -11.52 7.86
C THR A 449 -3.38 -10.65 6.61
N ASP A 450 -4.49 -10.68 5.87
CA ASP A 450 -4.69 -9.89 4.64
C ASP A 450 -4.31 -8.42 4.81
N VAL A 451 -4.79 -7.80 5.88
CA VAL A 451 -4.55 -6.38 6.15
C VAL A 451 -3.07 -6.06 6.32
N ALA A 452 -2.34 -6.97 6.98
CA ALA A 452 -0.93 -6.75 7.29
C ALA A 452 0.01 -7.13 6.15
N ALA A 453 -0.37 -8.11 5.32
CA ALA A 453 0.44 -8.55 4.17
C ALA A 453 0.29 -7.66 2.94
N ARG A 454 -0.69 -6.77 2.92
CA ARG A 454 -0.89 -5.86 1.79
C ARG A 454 0.18 -4.79 1.73
N GLY A 455 0.56 -4.43 0.51
CA GLY A 455 1.65 -3.49 0.27
C GLY A 455 3.05 -4.04 0.53
N ILE A 456 3.19 -5.31 0.97
CA ILE A 456 4.51 -5.93 1.13
C ILE A 456 5.09 -6.21 -0.26
N ASP A 457 6.24 -5.62 -0.52
CA ASP A 457 7.05 -5.91 -1.68
C ASP A 457 8.36 -6.56 -1.23
N VAL A 458 8.43 -7.87 -1.46
CA VAL A 458 9.61 -8.70 -1.21
C VAL A 458 9.75 -9.63 -2.41
N PRO A 459 10.65 -9.29 -3.35
CA PRO A 459 10.76 -10.03 -4.62
C PRO A 459 11.31 -11.46 -4.46
N THR A 460 11.83 -11.81 -3.31
CA THR A 460 12.39 -13.14 -3.00
C THR A 460 11.34 -14.18 -2.61
N ILE A 461 10.07 -13.77 -2.47
CA ILE A 461 8.98 -14.69 -2.13
C ILE A 461 8.68 -15.59 -3.32
N THR A 462 8.94 -16.88 -3.15
CA THR A 462 8.69 -17.92 -4.16
C THR A 462 7.32 -18.57 -3.98
N HIS A 463 6.82 -18.67 -2.74
CA HIS A 463 5.61 -19.41 -2.40
C HIS A 463 4.61 -18.57 -1.60
N VAL A 464 3.34 -18.72 -1.95
CA VAL A 464 2.20 -18.16 -1.22
C VAL A 464 1.29 -19.29 -0.79
N PHE A 465 1.06 -19.42 0.52
CA PHE A 465 0.16 -20.39 1.10
C PHE A 465 -1.12 -19.71 1.59
N ASN A 466 -2.27 -20.08 1.06
CA ASN A 466 -3.58 -19.68 1.56
C ASN A 466 -4.05 -20.72 2.58
N PHE A 467 -3.59 -20.63 3.83
CA PHE A 467 -4.02 -21.50 4.92
C PHE A 467 -5.47 -21.21 5.33
N GLY A 468 -5.78 -19.92 5.47
CA GLY A 468 -7.15 -19.43 5.57
C GLY A 468 -7.58 -18.75 4.27
N LEU A 469 -8.78 -19.07 3.75
CA LEU A 469 -9.29 -18.44 2.54
C LEU A 469 -9.71 -16.98 2.78
N PRO A 470 -9.53 -16.10 1.78
CA PRO A 470 -9.93 -14.70 1.90
C PRO A 470 -11.46 -14.56 2.01
N MET A 471 -11.90 -13.43 2.59
CA MET A 471 -13.33 -13.12 2.69
C MET A 471 -13.94 -12.68 1.35
N LYS A 472 -13.14 -12.07 0.47
CA LYS A 472 -13.53 -11.62 -0.86
C LYS A 472 -12.68 -12.33 -1.93
N ALA A 473 -13.29 -12.69 -3.04
CA ALA A 473 -12.58 -13.32 -4.15
C ALA A 473 -11.47 -12.43 -4.74
N GLU A 474 -11.67 -11.10 -4.73
CA GLU A 474 -10.67 -10.12 -5.16
C GLU A 474 -9.38 -10.19 -4.35
N ASP A 475 -9.47 -10.46 -3.04
CA ASP A 475 -8.32 -10.55 -2.14
C ASP A 475 -7.39 -11.73 -2.49
N TYR A 476 -7.94 -12.77 -3.09
CA TYR A 476 -7.17 -13.92 -3.55
C TYR A 476 -6.10 -13.51 -4.58
N THR A 477 -6.46 -12.70 -5.56
CA THR A 477 -5.50 -12.22 -6.58
C THR A 477 -4.43 -11.33 -5.98
N HIS A 478 -4.78 -10.52 -4.98
CA HIS A 478 -3.83 -9.70 -4.23
C HIS A 478 -2.85 -10.53 -3.38
N ARG A 479 -3.30 -11.69 -2.85
CA ARG A 479 -2.45 -12.62 -2.10
C ARG A 479 -1.44 -13.30 -3.01
N ILE A 480 -1.92 -13.93 -4.08
CA ILE A 480 -1.02 -14.66 -4.99
C ILE A 480 -0.05 -13.74 -5.70
N GLY A 481 -0.42 -12.48 -5.97
CA GLY A 481 0.48 -11.45 -6.49
C GLY A 481 1.60 -11.02 -5.53
N ARG A 482 1.79 -11.69 -4.37
CA ARG A 482 2.99 -11.53 -3.52
C ARG A 482 4.16 -12.39 -4.02
N THR A 483 3.92 -13.39 -4.85
CA THR A 483 4.93 -14.15 -5.58
C THR A 483 4.87 -13.86 -7.08
N GLY A 484 5.73 -14.47 -7.87
CA GLY A 484 5.75 -14.29 -9.33
C GLY A 484 6.16 -12.88 -9.77
N ARG A 485 7.00 -12.17 -9.02
CA ARG A 485 7.40 -10.79 -9.29
C ARG A 485 8.70 -10.70 -10.06
N ALA A 486 8.89 -9.60 -10.77
CA ALA A 486 10.08 -9.32 -11.57
C ALA A 486 10.39 -10.41 -12.61
N GLY A 487 9.35 -10.97 -13.26
CA GLY A 487 9.50 -12.00 -14.29
C GLY A 487 9.88 -13.40 -13.77
N ARG A 488 9.85 -13.62 -12.45
CA ARG A 488 10.10 -14.93 -11.83
C ARG A 488 8.82 -15.76 -11.78
N ASP A 489 8.98 -17.07 -11.76
CA ASP A 489 7.87 -17.99 -11.50
C ASP A 489 7.51 -18.03 -10.01
N GLY A 490 6.24 -18.24 -9.70
CA GLY A 490 5.71 -18.34 -8.36
C GLY A 490 4.78 -19.52 -8.18
N LEU A 491 4.62 -19.99 -6.94
CA LEU A 491 3.66 -21.03 -6.59
C LEU A 491 2.68 -20.52 -5.55
N ALA A 492 1.38 -20.68 -5.82
CA ALA A 492 0.30 -20.39 -4.88
C ALA A 492 -0.41 -21.69 -4.51
N VAL A 493 -0.30 -22.07 -3.25
CA VAL A 493 -0.91 -23.26 -2.67
C VAL A 493 -2.11 -22.85 -1.82
N THR A 494 -3.26 -23.44 -2.09
CA THR A 494 -4.50 -23.14 -1.37
C THR A 494 -5.01 -24.38 -0.65
N PHE A 495 -5.23 -24.26 0.66
CA PHE A 495 -5.84 -25.30 1.48
C PHE A 495 -7.30 -24.96 1.77
N ALA A 496 -8.23 -25.88 1.43
CA ALA A 496 -9.66 -25.67 1.61
C ALA A 496 -10.32 -26.83 2.33
N GLU A 497 -11.31 -26.55 3.17
CA GLU A 497 -12.20 -27.54 3.77
C GLU A 497 -13.53 -27.57 3.01
N ILE A 498 -14.36 -28.59 3.25
CA ILE A 498 -15.68 -28.70 2.58
C ILE A 498 -16.56 -27.46 2.79
N ARG A 499 -16.47 -26.83 3.96
CA ARG A 499 -17.16 -25.56 4.28
C ARG A 499 -16.71 -24.38 3.41
N ASP A 500 -15.52 -24.44 2.84
CA ASP A 500 -14.92 -23.38 2.03
C ASP A 500 -15.31 -23.50 0.54
N ARG A 501 -16.05 -24.53 0.15
CA ARG A 501 -16.45 -24.80 -1.24
C ARG A 501 -17.02 -23.57 -1.94
N ARG A 502 -17.91 -22.84 -1.26
CA ARG A 502 -18.53 -21.64 -1.83
C ARG A 502 -17.50 -20.57 -2.14
N LYS A 503 -16.57 -20.32 -1.24
CA LYS A 503 -15.48 -19.35 -1.43
C LYS A 503 -14.58 -19.75 -2.61
N ILE A 504 -14.29 -21.05 -2.77
CA ILE A 504 -13.52 -21.55 -3.93
C ILE A 504 -14.26 -21.25 -5.22
N LEU A 505 -15.57 -21.55 -5.30
CA LEU A 505 -16.38 -21.24 -6.48
C LEU A 505 -16.44 -19.74 -6.78
N ASP A 506 -16.54 -18.89 -5.76
CA ASP A 506 -16.53 -17.44 -5.92
C ASP A 506 -15.17 -16.94 -6.45
N ILE A 507 -14.05 -17.52 -6.00
CA ILE A 507 -12.70 -17.23 -6.50
C ILE A 507 -12.54 -17.68 -7.95
N GLU A 508 -12.98 -18.89 -8.30
CA GLU A 508 -12.97 -19.40 -9.67
C GLU A 508 -13.81 -18.54 -10.62
N ALA A 509 -14.99 -18.12 -10.17
CA ALA A 509 -15.87 -17.24 -10.94
C ALA A 509 -15.23 -15.86 -11.16
N TYR A 510 -14.55 -15.31 -10.16
CA TYR A 510 -13.88 -14.01 -10.23
C TYR A 510 -12.64 -14.08 -11.13
N SER A 511 -11.76 -15.06 -10.90
CA SER A 511 -10.51 -15.23 -11.64
C SER A 511 -10.71 -15.81 -13.03
N ARG A 512 -11.88 -16.40 -13.31
CA ARG A 512 -12.20 -17.20 -14.51
C ARG A 512 -11.20 -18.35 -14.74
N GLN A 513 -10.60 -18.82 -13.67
CA GLN A 513 -9.67 -19.95 -13.69
C GLN A 513 -10.16 -21.03 -12.73
N PRO A 514 -10.45 -22.24 -13.22
CA PRO A 514 -10.78 -23.35 -12.35
C PRO A 514 -9.53 -23.81 -11.60
N PHE A 515 -9.67 -24.12 -10.32
CA PHE A 515 -8.61 -24.75 -9.56
C PHE A 515 -8.43 -26.20 -10.00
N LYS A 516 -7.18 -26.60 -10.14
CA LYS A 516 -6.84 -28.01 -10.22
C LYS A 516 -6.60 -28.53 -8.80
N ALA A 517 -7.49 -29.39 -8.33
CA ALA A 517 -7.29 -30.07 -7.06
C ALA A 517 -6.21 -31.13 -7.22
N GLU A 518 -5.23 -31.11 -6.31
CA GLU A 518 -4.15 -32.09 -6.22
C GLU A 518 -4.21 -32.79 -4.86
N VAL A 519 -3.51 -33.90 -4.73
CA VAL A 519 -3.47 -34.71 -3.51
C VAL A 519 -2.01 -34.98 -3.16
N ILE A 520 -1.67 -34.83 -1.90
CA ILE A 520 -0.35 -35.19 -1.38
C ILE A 520 -0.38 -36.69 -1.02
N PRO A 521 0.49 -37.53 -1.59
CA PRO A 521 0.53 -38.94 -1.26
C PRO A 521 0.70 -39.21 0.26
N GLY A 522 -0.19 -39.99 0.85
CA GLY A 522 -0.23 -40.26 2.28
C GLY A 522 -0.94 -39.22 3.14
N MET A 523 -1.47 -38.16 2.52
CA MET A 523 -2.31 -37.12 3.14
C MET A 523 -3.62 -36.91 2.35
N GLU A 524 -4.19 -37.99 1.84
CA GLU A 524 -5.44 -37.96 1.14
C GLU A 524 -6.58 -37.59 2.08
N PRO A 525 -7.50 -36.70 1.66
CA PRO A 525 -8.66 -36.37 2.46
C PRO A 525 -9.58 -37.59 2.59
N LYS A 526 -10.10 -37.81 3.76
CA LYS A 526 -11.03 -38.93 4.07
C LYS A 526 -12.44 -38.64 3.55
N GLN A 527 -12.76 -37.35 3.34
CA GLN A 527 -14.04 -36.90 2.83
C GLN A 527 -14.03 -36.85 1.30
N ASN A 528 -15.14 -37.21 0.65
CA ASN A 528 -15.31 -37.06 -0.79
C ASN A 528 -15.53 -35.59 -1.12
N PHE A 529 -14.61 -34.99 -1.83
CA PHE A 529 -14.72 -33.61 -2.33
C PHE A 529 -15.26 -33.60 -3.77
N PRO A 530 -16.06 -32.60 -4.13
CA PRO A 530 -16.57 -32.51 -5.50
C PRO A 530 -15.41 -32.20 -6.45
N GLU A 531 -15.27 -33.03 -7.49
CA GLU A 531 -14.39 -32.72 -8.60
C GLU A 531 -14.84 -31.43 -9.28
N SER A 532 -13.90 -30.53 -9.61
CA SER A 532 -14.14 -29.34 -10.40
C SER A 532 -14.58 -29.79 -11.80
N ARG A 533 -15.88 -29.73 -12.09
CA ARG A 533 -16.37 -30.01 -13.44
C ARG A 533 -16.00 -28.84 -14.35
N PRO A 534 -15.25 -29.06 -15.46
CA PRO A 534 -15.04 -28.00 -16.43
C PRO A 534 -16.41 -27.63 -17.05
N GLY A 535 -16.78 -26.37 -16.85
CA GLY A 535 -17.83 -25.60 -17.50
C GLY A 535 -18.93 -26.33 -18.23
N GLY A 536 -19.85 -26.96 -17.51
CA GLY A 536 -21.12 -27.41 -18.08
C GLY A 536 -22.11 -26.24 -18.10
N ARG A 537 -22.37 -25.67 -19.26
CA ARG A 537 -23.53 -24.82 -19.53
C ARG A 537 -24.77 -25.50 -18.94
N GLY A 538 -25.49 -24.77 -18.07
CA GLY A 538 -26.77 -25.18 -17.53
C GLY A 538 -27.76 -25.55 -18.64
N GLY A 539 -27.82 -26.83 -18.95
CA GLY A 539 -28.91 -27.42 -19.67
C GLY A 539 -30.11 -27.49 -18.74
N ASN A 540 -31.13 -26.78 -19.13
CA ASN A 540 -32.45 -26.76 -18.53
C ASN A 540 -33.07 -28.15 -18.77
N ASP A 541 -32.75 -29.15 -17.95
CA ASP A 541 -33.38 -30.46 -18.00
C ASP A 541 -34.70 -30.37 -17.22
N ARG A 542 -35.72 -29.88 -17.92
CA ARG A 542 -37.12 -30.12 -17.53
C ARG A 542 -37.41 -31.57 -17.87
N GLY A 543 -37.11 -32.44 -16.93
CA GLY A 543 -37.51 -33.84 -16.97
C GLY A 543 -39.03 -33.97 -17.14
N ASP A 544 -39.38 -34.41 -18.31
CA ASP A 544 -40.63 -34.96 -18.69
C ASP A 544 -41.04 -36.08 -17.70
N ARG A 545 -41.99 -35.80 -16.82
CA ARG A 545 -42.70 -36.81 -16.05
C ARG A 545 -43.91 -37.19 -16.83
N GLY A 546 -43.73 -38.19 -17.67
CA GLY A 546 -44.75 -38.91 -18.38
C GLY A 546 -45.93 -39.30 -17.49
N GLY A 547 -47.09 -38.89 -17.92
CA GLY A 547 -48.37 -39.19 -17.34
C GLY A 547 -48.70 -40.68 -17.35
N ARG A 548 -49.23 -41.17 -16.26
CA ARG A 548 -50.13 -42.30 -16.23
C ARG A 548 -51.52 -41.79 -15.88
N GLY A 549 -52.36 -41.79 -16.90
CA GLY A 549 -53.78 -41.54 -16.79
C GLY A 549 -54.49 -42.61 -15.97
N ARG A 550 -55.48 -42.22 -15.21
CA ARG A 550 -56.63 -43.02 -14.84
C ARG A 550 -57.90 -42.18 -15.06
N PRO A 551 -58.89 -42.71 -15.70
CA PRO A 551 -60.18 -42.07 -15.92
C PRO A 551 -61.16 -42.49 -14.82
N PHE A 552 -62.09 -41.63 -14.46
CA PHE A 552 -63.44 -41.84 -13.94
C PHE A 552 -63.77 -40.55 -13.18
N GLY A 553 -64.79 -39.80 -13.44
CA GLY A 553 -66.20 -40.08 -13.74
C GLY A 553 -66.98 -39.05 -12.93
N GLY A 554 -67.73 -38.23 -13.60
CA GLY A 554 -69.10 -37.93 -13.33
C GLY A 554 -69.50 -36.93 -12.24
N GLY A 555 -70.22 -35.91 -12.61
CA GLY A 555 -71.24 -35.24 -11.78
C GLY A 555 -70.83 -33.88 -11.26
N GLY A 556 -71.31 -32.74 -11.68
CA GLY A 556 -72.70 -32.35 -11.77
C GLY A 556 -73.00 -31.25 -10.76
N GLY A 557 -73.46 -30.08 -11.20
CA GLY A 557 -74.07 -29.06 -10.34
C GLY A 557 -73.13 -27.94 -9.94
N GLY A 558 -73.27 -26.70 -10.29
CA GLY A 558 -74.44 -25.88 -10.56
C GLY A 558 -74.53 -24.77 -9.52
N PHE A 559 -74.78 -23.56 -9.99
CA PHE A 559 -75.13 -22.34 -9.19
C PHE A 559 -73.96 -21.66 -8.49
N GLY A 560 -73.69 -20.40 -8.68
CA GLY A 560 -74.52 -19.26 -9.02
C GLY A 560 -74.21 -18.12 -8.03
N GLY A 561 -74.07 -16.91 -8.51
CA GLY A 561 -74.31 -15.71 -7.70
C GLY A 561 -73.05 -14.99 -7.17
N ASN A 562 -72.58 -13.97 -7.78
CA ASN A 562 -73.07 -12.60 -7.87
C ASN A 562 -72.67 -11.67 -6.68
N ARG A 563 -72.10 -10.53 -7.03
CA ARG A 563 -71.99 -9.23 -6.32
C ARG A 563 -70.98 -9.18 -5.19
N GLY A 564 -70.13 -8.20 -5.09
CA GLY A 564 -70.18 -6.79 -5.47
C GLY A 564 -69.55 -6.03 -4.34
N GLY A 565 -68.87 -4.95 -4.62
CA GLY A 565 -68.93 -3.75 -3.83
C GLY A 565 -67.72 -3.42 -2.94
N ASP A 566 -67.00 -2.47 -3.41
CA ASP A 566 -66.57 -1.24 -2.72
C ASP A 566 -66.06 -1.29 -1.25
N ARG A 567 -64.82 -0.97 -1.05
CA ARG A 567 -64.29 0.34 -0.58
C ARG A 567 -62.79 0.28 -0.48
#